data_ee0e0d1e897c409793a583e7a2ca7364
#
_entry.id   ee0e0d1e897c409793a583e7a2ca7364
#
_cell.length_a   1.000
_cell.length_b   1.000
_cell.length_c   1.000
_cell.angle_alpha   90.00
_cell.angle_beta   90.00
_cell.angle_gamma   90.00
#
_symmetry.space_group_name_H-M   'P 1'
#
loop_
_entity.id
_entity.type
_entity.pdbx_description
1 polymer ?
#
loop_
_entity_poly.entity_id
_entity_poly.type
_entity_poly.pdbx_seq_one_letter_code
_entity_poly.pdbx_strand_id
1 'polypeptide(L)'
;GSILAMASRPHYNLNTREGLQEGAYHFAVQSLYEPGSTFKIVSVTSAVDSGKATFDTMINCTPYPVPGSRPVTDAPRSYGGLTVAGVLKKSSNPGAFRIALKSGWPTYKKYFDLYGFSSKTGIDLPGETNSQCQDGSNFVNFSRISFGYSLMVSPLQVAMAYAAIANDGVRMRPRLVDGIYVDDKNFQPSPPVEVCRGMSVKTARDLRNALFHVTDLDGTAKRARIEGYNVGGKTGTAHKVKPTGGYF
;
A
#
# COMPACT_ATOMS: atom_id res chain seq x y z
N GLY A 1 12.27 -2.99 -10.18
CA GLY A 1 11.03 -2.94 -10.96
C GLY A 1 10.67 -4.27 -11.65
N SER A 2 11.62 -5.24 -11.72
CA SER A 2 11.32 -6.55 -12.34
C SER A 2 10.26 -7.31 -11.53
N ILE A 3 9.26 -7.84 -12.23
CA ILE A 3 8.25 -8.72 -11.66
C ILE A 3 8.77 -10.16 -11.74
N LEU A 4 9.09 -10.74 -10.58
CA LEU A 4 9.64 -12.09 -10.50
C LEU A 4 8.58 -13.19 -10.62
N ALA A 5 7.37 -12.91 -10.17
CA ALA A 5 6.23 -13.81 -10.28
C ALA A 5 4.92 -13.02 -10.24
N MET A 6 3.96 -13.41 -11.07
CA MET A 6 2.62 -12.86 -11.09
C MET A 6 1.65 -13.95 -11.54
N ALA A 7 0.62 -14.24 -10.74
CA ALA A 7 -0.36 -15.27 -11.03
C ALA A 7 -1.76 -14.82 -10.67
N SER A 8 -2.74 -15.20 -11.49
CA SER A 8 -4.17 -14.99 -11.24
C SER A 8 -4.90 -16.34 -11.24
N ARG A 9 -6.01 -16.40 -10.50
CA ARG A 9 -6.95 -17.54 -10.47
C ARG A 9 -8.38 -16.99 -10.54
N PRO A 10 -9.31 -17.63 -11.27
CA PRO A 10 -9.06 -18.77 -12.18
C PRO A 10 -8.09 -18.37 -13.32
N HIS A 11 -7.54 -19.36 -14.01
CA HIS A 11 -6.71 -19.17 -15.21
C HIS A 11 -7.33 -19.94 -16.36
N TYR A 12 -6.89 -19.70 -17.57
CA TYR A 12 -7.30 -20.42 -18.75
C TYR A 12 -6.11 -21.08 -19.44
N ASN A 13 -6.41 -22.09 -20.26
CA ASN A 13 -5.40 -22.75 -21.08
C ASN A 13 -5.15 -21.92 -22.35
N LEU A 14 -3.94 -21.41 -22.52
CA LEU A 14 -3.57 -20.59 -23.68
C LEU A 14 -3.71 -21.32 -25.02
N ASN A 15 -3.48 -22.65 -25.04
CA ASN A 15 -3.52 -23.44 -26.27
C ASN A 15 -4.96 -23.80 -26.69
N THR A 16 -5.80 -24.22 -25.74
CA THR A 16 -7.18 -24.65 -26.00
C THR A 16 -8.22 -23.55 -25.78
N ARG A 17 -7.84 -22.46 -25.12
CA ARG A 17 -8.72 -21.38 -24.64
C ARG A 17 -9.81 -21.84 -23.66
N GLU A 18 -9.70 -23.06 -23.13
CA GLU A 18 -10.57 -23.54 -22.09
C GLU A 18 -10.47 -22.67 -20.83
N GLY A 19 -11.59 -22.24 -20.26
CA GLY A 19 -11.68 -21.33 -19.12
C GLY A 19 -11.43 -19.87 -19.44
N LEU A 20 -11.41 -19.45 -20.73
CA LEU A 20 -11.05 -18.08 -21.15
C LEU A 20 -12.00 -17.02 -20.54
N GLN A 21 -13.30 -17.31 -20.43
CA GLN A 21 -14.28 -16.34 -19.91
C GLN A 21 -14.01 -15.99 -18.44
N GLU A 22 -13.64 -16.97 -17.63
CA GLU A 22 -13.35 -16.80 -16.21
C GLU A 22 -11.90 -16.40 -15.95
N GLY A 23 -10.96 -16.87 -16.77
CA GLY A 23 -9.52 -16.78 -16.54
C GLY A 23 -8.81 -15.63 -17.24
N ALA A 24 -9.49 -14.90 -18.13
CA ALA A 24 -8.87 -13.78 -18.87
C ALA A 24 -8.64 -12.52 -18.01
N TYR A 25 -9.28 -12.44 -16.84
CA TYR A 25 -9.16 -11.28 -15.95
C TYR A 25 -7.87 -11.36 -15.11
N HIS A 26 -7.02 -10.36 -15.26
CA HIS A 26 -5.76 -10.31 -14.53
C HIS A 26 -5.89 -9.51 -13.23
N PHE A 27 -6.17 -10.19 -12.12
CA PHE A 27 -6.47 -9.56 -10.82
C PHE A 27 -5.41 -8.58 -10.34
N ALA A 28 -4.12 -8.85 -10.58
CA ALA A 28 -3.04 -7.99 -10.08
C ALA A 28 -3.08 -6.56 -10.66
N VAL A 29 -3.57 -6.39 -11.90
CA VAL A 29 -3.55 -5.11 -12.63
C VAL A 29 -4.94 -4.55 -12.92
N GLN A 30 -5.96 -5.42 -13.00
CA GLN A 30 -7.32 -5.03 -13.40
C GLN A 30 -8.28 -4.90 -12.21
N SER A 31 -8.02 -5.62 -11.09
CA SER A 31 -8.87 -5.57 -9.91
C SER A 31 -8.56 -4.35 -9.06
N LEU A 32 -9.62 -3.71 -8.58
CA LEU A 32 -9.52 -2.65 -7.57
C LEU A 32 -10.14 -3.11 -6.26
N TYR A 33 -9.50 -2.76 -5.15
CA TYR A 33 -9.98 -3.05 -3.81
C TYR A 33 -9.58 -1.97 -2.82
N GLU A 34 -10.29 -1.86 -1.70
CA GLU A 34 -9.89 -1.01 -0.59
C GLU A 34 -8.72 -1.67 0.15
N PRO A 35 -7.50 -1.10 0.14
CA PRO A 35 -6.30 -1.74 0.66
C PRO A 35 -6.30 -1.87 2.19
N GLY A 36 -7.19 -1.17 2.88
CA GLY A 36 -7.27 -1.18 4.34
C GLY A 36 -5.94 -0.81 4.99
N SER A 37 -5.62 -1.46 6.09
CA SER A 37 -4.46 -1.11 6.92
C SER A 37 -3.09 -1.23 6.24
N THR A 38 -2.98 -1.87 5.08
CA THR A 38 -1.73 -1.84 4.30
C THR A 38 -1.40 -0.42 3.82
N PHE A 39 -2.41 0.44 3.73
CA PHE A 39 -2.28 1.82 3.28
C PHE A 39 -1.72 2.79 4.33
N LYS A 40 -1.62 2.38 5.60
CA LYS A 40 -1.09 3.22 6.71
C LYS A 40 0.36 3.67 6.49
N ILE A 41 1.09 3.04 5.58
CA ILE A 41 2.42 3.49 5.14
C ILE A 41 2.38 4.93 4.62
N VAL A 42 1.31 5.33 3.90
CA VAL A 42 1.17 6.70 3.37
C VAL A 42 1.01 7.71 4.51
N SER A 43 0.16 7.41 5.50
CA SER A 43 -0.03 8.24 6.70
C SER A 43 1.28 8.45 7.45
N VAL A 44 2.04 7.37 7.67
CA VAL A 44 3.31 7.45 8.38
C VAL A 44 4.36 8.20 7.57
N THR A 45 4.53 7.84 6.30
CA THR A 45 5.53 8.50 5.44
C THR A 45 5.24 9.98 5.31
N SER A 46 3.98 10.39 5.08
CA SER A 46 3.62 11.79 4.92
C SER A 46 3.97 12.65 6.15
N ALA A 47 3.82 12.11 7.35
CA ALA A 47 4.13 12.83 8.58
C ALA A 47 5.63 12.79 8.91
N VAL A 48 6.29 11.65 8.72
CA VAL A 48 7.70 11.48 9.10
C VAL A 48 8.62 12.18 8.10
N ASP A 49 8.45 11.93 6.81
CA ASP A 49 9.33 12.48 5.78
C ASP A 49 9.16 14.00 5.60
N SER A 50 8.00 14.54 5.97
CA SER A 50 7.77 15.99 6.04
C SER A 50 8.22 16.64 7.36
N GLY A 51 8.83 15.88 8.27
CA GLY A 51 9.34 16.37 9.57
C GLY A 51 8.26 16.71 10.60
N LYS A 52 7.02 16.28 10.41
CA LYS A 52 5.89 16.53 11.34
C LYS A 52 5.81 15.50 12.48
N ALA A 53 6.53 14.38 12.35
CA ALA A 53 6.66 13.35 13.37
C ALA A 53 7.97 12.58 13.18
N THR A 54 8.34 11.79 14.17
CA THR A 54 9.36 10.74 14.10
C THR A 54 8.72 9.39 14.41
N PHE A 55 9.42 8.28 14.19
CA PHE A 55 8.90 6.95 14.55
C PHE A 55 8.67 6.78 16.06
N ASP A 56 9.34 7.59 16.89
CA ASP A 56 9.21 7.59 18.36
C ASP A 56 8.15 8.58 18.87
N THR A 57 7.60 9.42 18.01
CA THR A 57 6.55 10.37 18.39
C THR A 57 5.35 9.63 18.96
N MET A 58 4.94 9.99 20.19
CA MET A 58 3.77 9.41 20.85
C MET A 58 2.47 9.94 20.23
N ILE A 59 1.58 9.01 19.90
CA ILE A 59 0.28 9.25 19.28
C ILE A 59 -0.81 8.71 20.21
N ASN A 60 -1.78 9.54 20.54
CA ASN A 60 -2.99 9.07 21.22
C ASN A 60 -3.80 8.16 20.27
N CYS A 61 -4.10 6.95 20.69
CA CYS A 61 -4.82 5.95 19.90
C CYS A 61 -6.23 5.66 20.44
N THR A 62 -6.75 6.50 21.35
CA THR A 62 -8.15 6.42 21.75
C THR A 62 -9.08 6.75 20.58
N PRO A 63 -10.35 6.31 20.60
CA PRO A 63 -11.32 6.63 19.56
C PRO A 63 -11.32 8.11 19.18
N TYR A 64 -11.47 8.36 17.87
CA TYR A 64 -11.50 9.73 17.33
C TYR A 64 -12.91 10.05 16.82
N PRO A 65 -13.61 11.05 17.41
CA PRO A 65 -14.92 11.45 16.91
C PRO A 65 -14.79 12.13 15.56
N VAL A 66 -15.62 11.74 14.59
CA VAL A 66 -15.67 12.33 13.25
C VAL A 66 -17.06 12.97 13.07
N PRO A 67 -17.17 14.29 13.02
CA PRO A 67 -18.45 14.97 12.85
C PRO A 67 -19.19 14.46 11.60
N GLY A 68 -20.47 14.13 11.75
CA GLY A 68 -21.31 13.63 10.63
C GLY A 68 -21.02 12.19 10.21
N SER A 69 -20.18 11.44 10.94
CA SER A 69 -19.84 10.05 10.60
C SER A 69 -19.55 9.21 11.84
N ARG A 70 -19.39 7.89 11.63
CA ARG A 70 -18.95 7.00 12.71
C ARG A 70 -17.54 7.37 13.18
N PRO A 71 -17.24 7.28 14.48
CA PRO A 71 -15.89 7.55 14.99
C PRO A 71 -14.88 6.56 14.38
N VAL A 72 -13.62 6.97 14.32
CA VAL A 72 -12.52 6.07 14.00
C VAL A 72 -12.12 5.32 15.27
N THR A 73 -12.19 3.99 15.23
CA THR A 73 -11.92 3.12 16.39
C THR A 73 -11.07 1.93 16.03
N ASP A 74 -10.51 1.26 17.03
CA ASP A 74 -9.82 -0.01 16.94
C ASP A 74 -10.66 -1.18 17.50
N ALA A 75 -11.95 -0.94 17.77
CA ALA A 75 -12.82 -1.94 18.39
C ALA A 75 -12.74 -3.33 17.73
N PRO A 76 -12.73 -4.41 18.51
CA PRO A 76 -12.91 -4.47 19.97
C PRO A 76 -11.65 -4.11 20.78
N ARG A 77 -10.51 -3.81 20.14
CA ARG A 77 -9.28 -3.40 20.81
C ARG A 77 -9.36 -1.92 21.23
N SER A 78 -8.60 -1.55 22.23
CA SER A 78 -8.41 -0.16 22.65
C SER A 78 -6.95 0.04 23.01
N TYR A 79 -6.36 1.11 22.50
CA TYR A 79 -5.01 1.52 22.80
C TYR A 79 -5.03 2.93 23.38
N GLY A 80 -4.15 3.21 24.36
CA GLY A 80 -3.92 4.57 24.87
C GLY A 80 -2.92 5.31 23.95
N GLY A 81 -1.69 5.45 24.43
CA GLY A 81 -0.58 6.00 23.64
C GLY A 81 0.23 4.90 22.93
N LEU A 82 0.56 5.12 21.67
CA LEU A 82 1.52 4.31 20.91
C LEU A 82 2.49 5.25 20.22
N THR A 83 3.73 4.81 20.03
CA THR A 83 4.64 5.49 19.09
C THR A 83 4.13 5.35 17.65
N VAL A 84 4.61 6.16 16.72
CA VAL A 84 4.30 6.01 15.28
C VAL A 84 4.64 4.61 14.80
N ALA A 85 5.79 4.04 15.20
CA ALA A 85 6.15 2.64 14.93
C ALA A 85 5.13 1.66 15.57
N GLY A 86 4.71 1.93 16.80
CA GLY A 86 3.67 1.17 17.49
C GLY A 86 2.32 1.19 16.80
N VAL A 87 1.94 2.33 16.19
CA VAL A 87 0.72 2.43 15.37
C VAL A 87 0.75 1.49 14.17
N LEU A 88 1.90 1.33 13.49
CA LEU A 88 2.07 0.33 12.43
C LEU A 88 2.02 -1.09 12.98
N LYS A 89 2.76 -1.37 14.06
CA LYS A 89 2.86 -2.69 14.71
C LYS A 89 1.49 -3.20 15.17
N LYS A 90 0.73 -2.36 15.86
CA LYS A 90 -0.61 -2.70 16.40
C LYS A 90 -1.74 -2.43 15.41
N SER A 91 -1.43 -1.76 14.31
CA SER A 91 -2.39 -1.41 13.25
C SER A 91 -3.53 -0.49 13.71
N SER A 92 -3.26 0.47 14.61
CA SER A 92 -4.27 1.40 15.13
C SER A 92 -4.83 2.32 14.03
N ASN A 93 -6.15 2.36 13.88
CA ASN A 93 -6.85 3.27 12.96
C ASN A 93 -6.86 4.71 13.50
N PRO A 94 -7.27 4.97 14.78
CA PRO A 94 -7.20 6.31 15.34
C PRO A 94 -5.79 6.87 15.34
N GLY A 95 -4.78 6.01 15.59
CA GLY A 95 -3.37 6.39 15.52
C GLY A 95 -2.98 6.81 14.11
N ALA A 96 -3.32 6.03 13.09
CA ALA A 96 -3.01 6.34 11.69
C ALA A 96 -3.68 7.65 11.24
N PHE A 97 -4.94 7.87 11.62
CA PHE A 97 -5.63 9.11 11.28
C PHE A 97 -4.98 10.33 11.95
N ARG A 98 -4.63 10.25 13.25
CA ARG A 98 -3.92 11.36 13.92
C ARG A 98 -2.54 11.64 13.33
N ILE A 99 -1.84 10.61 12.86
CA ILE A 99 -0.58 10.79 12.13
C ILE A 99 -0.84 11.53 10.80
N ALA A 100 -1.85 11.12 10.04
CA ALA A 100 -2.23 11.79 8.80
C ALA A 100 -2.64 13.24 9.02
N LEU A 101 -3.36 13.54 10.12
CA LEU A 101 -3.72 14.92 10.49
C LEU A 101 -2.51 15.80 10.78
N LYS A 102 -1.39 15.25 11.29
CA LYS A 102 -0.15 16.03 11.49
C LYS A 102 0.44 16.53 10.18
N SER A 103 0.35 15.76 9.10
CA SER A 103 0.79 16.20 7.77
C SER A 103 -0.24 17.08 7.05
N GLY A 104 -1.52 16.88 7.33
CA GLY A 104 -2.63 17.50 6.62
C GLY A 104 -2.85 16.94 5.22
N TRP A 105 -4.03 17.17 4.64
CA TRP A 105 -4.39 16.59 3.34
C TRP A 105 -3.44 16.96 2.20
N PRO A 106 -3.01 18.24 2.01
CA PRO A 106 -2.12 18.58 0.90
C PRO A 106 -0.80 17.81 0.93
N THR A 107 -0.16 17.69 2.11
CA THR A 107 1.07 16.92 2.27
C THR A 107 0.81 15.42 2.10
N TYR A 108 -0.28 14.90 2.69
CA TYR A 108 -0.69 13.52 2.53
C TYR A 108 -0.88 13.16 1.04
N LYS A 109 -1.62 14.00 0.30
CA LYS A 109 -1.88 13.82 -1.14
C LYS A 109 -0.60 13.78 -1.96
N LYS A 110 0.38 14.62 -1.63
CA LYS A 110 1.71 14.58 -2.26
C LYS A 110 2.35 13.18 -2.13
N TYR A 111 2.33 12.58 -0.93
CA TYR A 111 2.91 11.24 -0.73
C TYR A 111 2.04 10.14 -1.36
N PHE A 112 0.73 10.30 -1.37
CA PHE A 112 -0.18 9.44 -2.11
C PHE A 112 0.22 9.37 -3.61
N ASP A 113 0.53 10.52 -4.21
CA ASP A 113 0.97 10.63 -5.61
C ASP A 113 2.38 10.04 -5.81
N LEU A 114 3.31 10.34 -4.91
CA LEU A 114 4.68 9.82 -4.96
C LEU A 114 4.72 8.28 -4.86
N TYR A 115 3.82 7.67 -4.09
CA TYR A 115 3.66 6.22 -4.05
C TYR A 115 3.04 5.63 -5.34
N GLY A 116 2.46 6.46 -6.20
CA GLY A 116 1.86 6.05 -7.47
C GLY A 116 0.38 5.69 -7.40
N PHE A 117 -0.31 6.08 -6.34
CA PHE A 117 -1.73 5.78 -6.17
C PHE A 117 -2.68 6.70 -6.95
N SER A 118 -2.16 7.70 -7.68
CA SER A 118 -2.96 8.59 -8.54
C SER A 118 -2.86 8.24 -10.04
N SER A 119 -2.09 7.24 -10.39
CA SER A 119 -1.80 6.91 -11.79
C SER A 119 -1.63 5.41 -12.00
N LYS A 120 -1.69 4.99 -13.24
CA LYS A 120 -1.26 3.65 -13.63
C LYS A 120 0.21 3.43 -13.30
N THR A 121 0.59 2.19 -13.06
CA THR A 121 1.98 1.83 -12.76
C THR A 121 2.85 1.90 -14.02
N GLY A 122 2.23 1.76 -15.21
CA GLY A 122 2.92 1.72 -16.49
C GLY A 122 3.56 0.36 -16.78
N ILE A 123 3.03 -0.72 -16.20
CA ILE A 123 3.43 -2.09 -16.53
C ILE A 123 3.12 -2.42 -18.01
N ASP A 124 3.92 -3.27 -18.60
CA ASP A 124 3.79 -3.70 -20.01
C ASP A 124 2.66 -4.74 -20.20
N LEU A 125 1.48 -4.47 -19.60
CA LEU A 125 0.27 -5.29 -19.71
C LEU A 125 -0.93 -4.45 -20.10
N PRO A 126 -1.80 -4.96 -20.97
CA PRO A 126 -3.05 -4.30 -21.32
C PRO A 126 -4.05 -4.33 -20.16
N GLY A 127 -5.00 -3.39 -20.18
CA GLY A 127 -6.13 -3.40 -19.25
C GLY A 127 -5.84 -2.91 -17.84
N GLU A 128 -4.67 -2.30 -17.58
CA GLU A 128 -4.39 -1.73 -16.25
C GLU A 128 -5.44 -0.68 -15.89
N THR A 129 -6.04 -0.84 -14.70
CA THR A 129 -7.12 0.02 -14.21
C THR A 129 -6.57 1.21 -13.43
N ASN A 130 -7.19 2.38 -13.57
CA ASN A 130 -6.88 3.53 -12.72
C ASN A 130 -7.43 3.33 -11.31
N SER A 131 -6.65 3.71 -10.31
CA SER A 131 -7.14 3.82 -8.93
C SER A 131 -8.26 4.85 -8.81
N GLN A 132 -9.03 4.73 -7.75
CA GLN A 132 -10.11 5.65 -7.39
C GLN A 132 -9.88 6.14 -5.96
N CYS A 133 -10.08 7.42 -5.72
CA CYS A 133 -9.98 8.00 -4.37
C CYS A 133 -11.02 9.09 -4.22
N GLN A 134 -11.74 9.08 -3.10
CA GLN A 134 -12.64 10.15 -2.72
C GLN A 134 -11.84 11.42 -2.39
N ASP A 135 -12.49 12.57 -2.48
CA ASP A 135 -11.84 13.83 -2.14
C ASP A 135 -11.49 13.89 -0.65
N GLY A 136 -10.21 13.84 -0.35
CA GLY A 136 -9.68 13.89 1.01
C GLY A 136 -9.58 15.30 1.60
N SER A 137 -9.96 16.36 0.88
CA SER A 137 -10.20 17.68 1.48
C SER A 137 -11.43 17.64 2.39
N ASN A 138 -12.37 16.73 2.13
CA ASN A 138 -13.46 16.38 3.04
C ASN A 138 -12.92 15.60 4.23
N PHE A 139 -13.18 16.10 5.44
CA PHE A 139 -12.64 15.52 6.68
C PHE A 139 -13.08 14.07 6.92
N VAL A 140 -14.34 13.73 6.60
CA VAL A 140 -14.84 12.36 6.73
C VAL A 140 -14.07 11.42 5.82
N ASN A 141 -13.91 11.79 4.53
CA ASN A 141 -13.15 11.01 3.57
C ASN A 141 -11.69 10.87 4.00
N PHE A 142 -11.03 11.96 4.41
CA PHE A 142 -9.66 11.92 4.88
C PHE A 142 -9.48 10.98 6.06
N SER A 143 -10.44 10.99 6.98
CA SER A 143 -10.41 10.07 8.13
C SER A 143 -10.35 8.61 7.67
N ARG A 144 -11.04 8.23 6.58
CA ARG A 144 -11.10 6.86 6.04
C ARG A 144 -9.90 6.54 5.15
N ILE A 145 -9.51 7.48 4.28
CA ILE A 145 -8.34 7.35 3.40
C ILE A 145 -7.06 7.07 4.21
N SER A 146 -6.92 7.70 5.38
CA SER A 146 -5.72 7.57 6.23
C SER A 146 -5.39 6.14 6.66
N PHE A 147 -6.34 5.21 6.62
CA PHE A 147 -6.13 3.80 6.92
C PHE A 147 -6.70 2.86 5.83
N GLY A 148 -6.88 3.39 4.60
CA GLY A 148 -7.06 2.59 3.39
C GLY A 148 -8.51 2.28 3.01
N TYR A 149 -9.47 3.13 3.40
CA TYR A 149 -10.85 3.09 2.96
C TYR A 149 -11.22 4.34 2.18
N SER A 150 -12.38 4.35 1.52
CA SER A 150 -12.79 5.45 0.62
C SER A 150 -11.83 5.69 -0.55
N LEU A 151 -11.07 4.68 -0.91
CA LEU A 151 -10.20 4.62 -2.09
C LEU A 151 -10.11 3.17 -2.58
N MET A 152 -9.80 2.99 -3.85
CA MET A 152 -9.60 1.69 -4.46
C MET A 152 -8.32 1.70 -5.29
N VAL A 153 -7.48 0.69 -5.10
CA VAL A 153 -6.18 0.53 -5.76
C VAL A 153 -5.99 -0.91 -6.24
N SER A 154 -5.09 -1.10 -7.21
CA SER A 154 -4.76 -2.45 -7.65
C SER A 154 -3.73 -3.13 -6.72
N PRO A 155 -3.70 -4.47 -6.66
CA PRO A 155 -2.65 -5.20 -5.96
C PRO A 155 -1.24 -4.82 -6.43
N LEU A 156 -1.05 -4.57 -7.72
CA LEU A 156 0.24 -4.14 -8.26
C LEU A 156 0.66 -2.77 -7.71
N GLN A 157 -0.26 -1.79 -7.63
CA GLN A 157 0.07 -0.48 -7.06
C GLN A 157 0.54 -0.61 -5.61
N VAL A 158 -0.13 -1.45 -4.80
CA VAL A 158 0.30 -1.71 -3.42
C VAL A 158 1.67 -2.38 -3.38
N ALA A 159 1.91 -3.40 -4.22
CA ALA A 159 3.21 -4.06 -4.30
C ALA A 159 4.33 -3.08 -4.68
N MET A 160 4.10 -2.19 -5.66
CA MET A 160 5.08 -1.17 -6.06
C MET A 160 5.34 -0.13 -4.98
N ALA A 161 4.33 0.21 -4.17
CA ALA A 161 4.50 1.10 -3.02
C ALA A 161 5.44 0.48 -1.96
N TYR A 162 5.26 -0.80 -1.65
CA TYR A 162 6.16 -1.52 -0.73
C TYR A 162 7.55 -1.74 -1.36
N ALA A 163 7.64 -2.01 -2.65
CA ALA A 163 8.91 -2.10 -3.37
C ALA A 163 9.70 -0.78 -3.28
N ALA A 164 9.04 0.38 -3.35
CA ALA A 164 9.71 1.66 -3.17
C ALA A 164 10.30 1.83 -1.75
N ILE A 165 9.61 1.34 -0.71
CA ILE A 165 10.15 1.33 0.67
C ILE A 165 11.38 0.42 0.74
N ALA A 166 11.33 -0.76 0.12
CA ALA A 166 12.45 -1.71 0.08
C ALA A 166 13.64 -1.16 -0.72
N ASN A 167 13.39 -0.31 -1.71
CA ASN A 167 14.37 0.29 -2.61
C ASN A 167 14.78 1.70 -2.15
N ASP A 168 15.00 1.90 -0.85
CA ASP A 168 15.47 3.15 -0.24
C ASP A 168 14.69 4.40 -0.71
N GLY A 169 13.38 4.25 -0.93
CA GLY A 169 12.47 5.33 -1.28
C GLY A 169 12.33 5.62 -2.78
N VAL A 170 12.96 4.85 -3.64
CA VAL A 170 12.88 5.01 -5.09
C VAL A 170 11.80 4.12 -5.69
N ARG A 171 10.80 4.73 -6.32
CA ARG A 171 9.76 4.03 -7.07
C ARG A 171 10.24 3.73 -8.48
N MET A 172 10.22 2.45 -8.84
CA MET A 172 10.59 1.96 -10.17
C MET A 172 9.33 1.67 -10.99
N ARG A 173 9.44 1.77 -12.32
CA ARG A 173 8.41 1.25 -13.22
C ARG A 173 8.42 -0.28 -13.18
N PRO A 174 7.27 -0.95 -12.96
CA PRO A 174 7.20 -2.41 -13.04
C PRO A 174 7.41 -2.87 -14.48
N ARG A 175 8.13 -3.98 -14.66
CA ARG A 175 8.43 -4.57 -15.98
C ARG A 175 8.39 -6.09 -15.90
N LEU A 176 7.93 -6.71 -16.97
CA LEU A 176 7.89 -8.16 -17.17
C LEU A 176 9.00 -8.62 -18.09
N VAL A 177 9.41 -7.76 -19.03
CA VAL A 177 10.41 -8.07 -20.04
C VAL A 177 11.76 -7.52 -19.60
N ASP A 178 12.74 -8.41 -19.40
CA ASP A 178 14.11 -8.02 -19.05
C ASP A 178 14.93 -7.60 -20.29
N GLY A 179 14.51 -8.01 -21.47
CA GLY A 179 15.14 -7.65 -22.74
C GLY A 179 14.60 -8.51 -23.88
N ILE A 180 15.08 -8.25 -25.06
CA ILE A 180 14.74 -8.99 -26.29
C ILE A 180 16.00 -9.50 -26.98
N TYR A 181 15.93 -10.66 -27.57
CA TYR A 181 16.94 -11.12 -28.53
C TYR A 181 16.58 -10.58 -29.91
N VAL A 182 17.48 -9.81 -30.52
CA VAL A 182 17.32 -9.29 -31.88
C VAL A 182 17.68 -10.40 -32.89
N ASP A 183 18.66 -11.22 -32.51
CA ASP A 183 19.03 -12.46 -33.15
C ASP A 183 19.59 -13.42 -32.08
N ASP A 184 20.01 -14.63 -32.48
CA ASP A 184 20.45 -15.69 -31.54
C ASP A 184 21.63 -15.30 -30.62
N LYS A 185 22.32 -14.18 -30.89
CA LYS A 185 23.52 -13.75 -30.15
C LYS A 185 23.37 -12.35 -29.52
N ASN A 186 22.44 -11.53 -29.99
CA ASN A 186 22.33 -10.13 -29.63
C ASN A 186 21.15 -9.91 -28.69
N PHE A 187 21.41 -9.98 -27.38
CA PHE A 187 20.43 -9.63 -26.35
C PHE A 187 20.46 -8.12 -26.08
N GLN A 188 19.32 -7.45 -26.24
CA GLN A 188 19.11 -6.05 -25.88
C GLN A 188 18.36 -6.00 -24.55
N PRO A 189 19.02 -5.61 -23.46
CA PRO A 189 18.36 -5.50 -22.14
C PRO A 189 17.38 -4.34 -22.12
N SER A 190 16.26 -4.52 -21.43
CA SER A 190 15.35 -3.45 -21.01
C SER A 190 15.84 -2.90 -19.68
N PRO A 191 16.45 -1.71 -19.61
CA PRO A 191 16.99 -1.19 -18.36
C PRO A 191 15.87 -0.88 -17.36
N PRO A 192 16.14 -0.96 -16.05
CA PRO A 192 15.21 -0.50 -15.04
C PRO A 192 14.98 1.01 -15.18
N VAL A 193 13.72 1.45 -15.05
CA VAL A 193 13.31 2.85 -15.15
C VAL A 193 12.93 3.36 -13.77
N GLU A 194 13.66 4.36 -13.27
CA GLU A 194 13.26 5.12 -12.09
C GLU A 194 12.12 6.07 -12.47
N VAL A 195 11.02 6.05 -11.70
CA VAL A 195 9.89 6.95 -11.89
C VAL A 195 10.07 8.21 -11.04
N CYS A 196 10.35 8.02 -9.75
CA CYS A 196 10.62 9.13 -8.84
C CYS A 196 11.20 8.63 -7.51
N ARG A 197 11.79 9.56 -6.76
CA ARG A 197 12.04 9.35 -5.34
C ARG A 197 10.78 9.71 -4.56
N GLY A 198 10.16 8.71 -3.93
CA GLY A 198 8.91 8.87 -3.17
C GLY A 198 9.11 9.34 -1.73
N MET A 199 10.31 9.11 -1.16
CA MET A 199 10.68 9.54 0.19
C MET A 199 12.20 9.56 0.34
N SER A 200 12.69 10.16 1.43
CA SER A 200 14.12 10.15 1.76
C SER A 200 14.61 8.73 2.08
N VAL A 201 15.89 8.48 1.85
CA VAL A 201 16.55 7.21 2.20
C VAL A 201 16.37 6.90 3.69
N LYS A 202 16.50 7.93 4.53
CA LYS A 202 16.34 7.80 5.98
C LYS A 202 14.92 7.32 6.32
N THR A 203 13.89 7.98 5.79
CA THR A 203 12.50 7.60 6.05
C THR A 203 12.20 6.19 5.54
N ALA A 204 12.70 5.81 4.37
CA ALA A 204 12.51 4.47 3.82
C ALA A 204 13.13 3.39 4.73
N ARG A 205 14.34 3.62 5.25
CA ARG A 205 15.01 2.69 6.17
C ARG A 205 14.31 2.59 7.52
N ASP A 206 13.93 3.72 8.10
CA ASP A 206 13.21 3.74 9.38
C ASP A 206 11.84 3.09 9.26
N LEU A 207 11.11 3.32 8.14
CA LEU A 207 9.84 2.68 7.86
C LEU A 207 10.00 1.16 7.68
N ARG A 208 11.03 0.72 6.96
CA ARG A 208 11.36 -0.70 6.81
C ARG A 208 11.62 -1.37 8.16
N ASN A 209 12.38 -0.70 9.04
CA ASN A 209 12.62 -1.18 10.41
C ASN A 209 11.31 -1.26 11.21
N ALA A 210 10.43 -0.25 11.13
CA ALA A 210 9.14 -0.28 11.78
C ALA A 210 8.24 -1.42 11.26
N LEU A 211 8.32 -1.74 9.97
CA LEU A 211 7.59 -2.85 9.36
C LEU A 211 8.10 -4.23 9.80
N PHE A 212 9.38 -4.38 10.16
CA PHE A 212 9.89 -5.62 10.76
C PHE A 212 9.20 -5.91 12.10
N HIS A 213 8.95 -4.90 12.92
CA HIS A 213 8.27 -5.08 14.20
C HIS A 213 6.80 -5.53 14.07
N VAL A 214 6.19 -5.41 12.88
CA VAL A 214 4.84 -5.93 12.64
C VAL A 214 4.80 -7.46 12.68
N THR A 215 5.93 -8.13 12.40
CA THR A 215 6.07 -9.58 12.44
C THR A 215 6.62 -10.13 13.78
N ASP A 216 6.90 -9.26 14.76
CA ASP A 216 7.26 -9.66 16.12
C ASP A 216 6.16 -10.52 16.76
N LEU A 217 6.48 -11.24 17.83
CA LEU A 217 5.55 -12.13 18.54
C LEU A 217 4.27 -11.41 19.01
N ASP A 218 4.40 -10.13 19.39
CA ASP A 218 3.28 -9.25 19.80
C ASP A 218 2.79 -8.34 18.67
N GLY A 219 3.31 -8.50 17.43
CA GLY A 219 2.87 -7.81 16.23
C GLY A 219 1.62 -8.45 15.61
N THR A 220 1.03 -7.74 14.65
CA THR A 220 -0.20 -8.22 13.97
C THR A 220 0.08 -9.28 12.90
N ALA A 221 1.32 -9.40 12.41
CA ALA A 221 1.73 -10.34 11.37
C ALA A 221 2.67 -11.45 11.88
N LYS A 222 2.59 -11.86 13.15
CA LYS A 222 3.45 -12.89 13.74
C LYS A 222 3.51 -14.20 12.94
N ARG A 223 2.43 -14.55 12.22
CA ARG A 223 2.37 -15.76 11.37
C ARG A 223 3.23 -15.68 10.11
N ALA A 224 3.66 -14.47 9.71
CA ALA A 224 4.53 -14.26 8.56
C ALA A 224 6.02 -14.36 8.92
N ARG A 225 6.34 -14.55 10.19
CA ARG A 225 7.73 -14.70 10.63
C ARG A 225 8.34 -15.97 10.03
N ILE A 226 9.56 -15.83 9.50
CA ILE A 226 10.35 -16.93 8.97
C ILE A 226 11.66 -16.94 9.77
N GLU A 227 12.01 -18.09 10.34
CA GLU A 227 13.26 -18.24 11.08
C GLU A 227 14.47 -18.01 10.16
N GLY A 228 15.46 -17.27 10.65
CA GLY A 228 16.64 -16.89 9.87
C GLY A 228 16.45 -15.72 8.89
N TYR A 229 15.22 -15.15 8.79
CA TYR A 229 14.95 -14.03 7.91
C TYR A 229 14.34 -12.83 8.63
N ASN A 230 14.74 -11.63 8.21
CA ASN A 230 14.08 -10.39 8.62
C ASN A 230 12.88 -10.12 7.69
N VAL A 231 11.70 -10.54 8.11
CA VAL A 231 10.46 -10.34 7.35
C VAL A 231 9.78 -9.06 7.84
N GLY A 232 9.57 -8.10 6.96
CA GLY A 232 8.78 -6.89 7.21
C GLY A 232 7.47 -6.92 6.43
N GLY A 233 6.42 -6.34 7.00
CA GLY A 233 5.14 -6.29 6.31
C GLY A 233 4.07 -5.53 7.08
N LYS A 234 2.86 -5.53 6.54
CA LYS A 234 1.68 -4.93 7.16
C LYS A 234 0.45 -5.79 6.87
N THR A 235 -0.25 -6.16 7.92
CA THR A 235 -1.56 -6.82 7.76
C THR A 235 -2.60 -5.83 7.25
N GLY A 236 -3.51 -6.33 6.40
CA GLY A 236 -4.68 -5.62 5.92
C GLY A 236 -5.96 -6.40 6.20
N THR A 237 -7.04 -5.68 6.45
CA THR A 237 -8.39 -6.21 6.45
C THR A 237 -9.13 -5.39 5.41
N ALA A 238 -9.43 -6.00 4.27
CA ALA A 238 -10.22 -5.39 3.22
C ALA A 238 -11.67 -5.84 3.35
N HIS A 239 -12.60 -4.93 3.12
CA HIS A 239 -14.00 -5.27 2.95
C HIS A 239 -14.34 -5.31 1.47
N LYS A 240 -15.13 -6.29 1.06
CA LYS A 240 -15.66 -6.33 -0.29
C LYS A 240 -16.87 -5.40 -0.38
N VAL A 241 -16.77 -4.37 -1.20
CA VAL A 241 -17.88 -3.43 -1.45
C VAL A 241 -18.98 -4.15 -2.22
N LYS A 242 -20.23 -3.99 -1.80
CA LYS A 242 -21.40 -4.50 -2.52
C LYS A 242 -21.72 -3.61 -3.71
N PRO A 243 -22.24 -4.15 -4.83
CA PRO A 243 -22.71 -3.34 -5.97
C PRO A 243 -23.77 -2.31 -5.59
N THR A 244 -24.56 -2.59 -4.55
CA THR A 244 -25.64 -1.73 -4.02
C THR A 244 -25.15 -0.72 -2.96
N GLY A 245 -23.85 -0.61 -2.74
CA GLY A 245 -23.26 0.17 -1.64
C GLY A 245 -23.20 -0.60 -0.32
N GLY A 246 -22.31 -0.15 0.59
CA GLY A 246 -21.98 -0.88 1.83
C GLY A 246 -21.03 -2.05 1.59
N TYR A 247 -20.90 -2.92 2.60
CA TYR A 247 -19.95 -4.05 2.58
C TYR A 247 -20.71 -5.39 2.74
N PHE A 248 -20.09 -6.45 2.24
CA PHE A 248 -20.54 -7.82 2.50
C PHE A 248 -20.29 -8.21 3.95
#